data_7cda859aced532edbd45ee072a955040
#
_entry.id   7cda859aced532edbd45ee072a955040
#
_cell.length_a   1.000
_cell.length_b   1.000
_cell.length_c   1.000
_cell.angle_alpha   90.00
_cell.angle_beta   90.00
_cell.angle_gamma   90.00
#
_symmetry.space_group_name_H-M   'P 1'
#
loop_
_entity.id
_entity.type
_entity.pdbx_description
1 polymer ?
#
loop_
_entity_poly.entity_id
_entity_poly.type
_entity_poly.pdbx_seq_one_letter_code
_entity_poly.pdbx_strand_id
1 'polypeptide(L)'
;MTNNHALKTLQEFLDISEPTLEEAIEVFTPLTVGEYDDIHIAALLTHIRTRGETFADVAGAARAFLNAGRPFPVTGKGLMDTAGTGGDGANTINVLSLIHI
;
A
#
# COMPACT_ATOMS: atom_id res chain seq x y z
N MET A 1 -11.86 -11.69 8.85
CA MET A 1 -11.01 -12.66 9.55
C MET A 1 -9.78 -12.96 8.71
N THR A 2 -8.60 -12.89 9.30
CA THR A 2 -7.36 -13.11 8.56
C THR A 2 -7.21 -14.58 8.16
N ASN A 3 -6.91 -14.81 6.89
CA ASN A 3 -6.65 -16.11 6.33
C ASN A 3 -5.32 -16.67 6.90
N ASN A 4 -5.26 -17.96 7.20
CA ASN A 4 -4.04 -18.58 7.75
C ASN A 4 -2.83 -18.44 6.83
N HIS A 5 -3.03 -18.53 5.53
CA HIS A 5 -1.95 -18.33 4.55
C HIS A 5 -1.48 -16.87 4.55
N ALA A 6 -2.40 -15.93 4.60
CA ALA A 6 -2.08 -14.50 4.67
C ALA A 6 -1.31 -14.17 5.95
N LEU A 7 -1.72 -14.73 7.09
CA LEU A 7 -1.04 -14.53 8.35
C LEU A 7 0.40 -15.07 8.31
N LYS A 8 0.59 -16.25 7.74
CA LYS A 8 1.92 -16.85 7.59
C LYS A 8 2.82 -15.97 6.71
N THR A 9 2.29 -15.48 5.60
CA THR A 9 3.01 -14.59 4.69
C THR A 9 3.42 -13.31 5.43
N LEU A 10 2.53 -12.73 6.22
CA LEU A 10 2.82 -11.54 7.01
C LEU A 10 3.93 -11.83 8.04
N GLN A 11 3.83 -12.93 8.78
CA GLN A 11 4.83 -13.29 9.79
C GLN A 11 6.22 -13.46 9.17
N GLU A 12 6.30 -14.13 8.02
CA GLU A 12 7.56 -14.27 7.30
C GLU A 12 8.11 -12.93 6.83
N PHE A 13 7.25 -12.03 6.36
CA PHE A 13 7.66 -10.70 5.92
C PHE A 13 8.23 -9.86 7.07
N LEU A 14 7.67 -9.98 8.27
CA LEU A 14 8.14 -9.22 9.42
C LEU A 14 9.59 -9.56 9.81
N ASP A 15 10.09 -10.72 9.42
CA ASP A 15 11.47 -11.14 9.69
C ASP A 15 12.46 -10.70 8.62
N ILE A 16 11.99 -10.10 7.53
CA ILE A 16 12.82 -9.69 6.41
C ILE A 16 13.22 -8.22 6.57
N SER A 17 14.53 -7.94 6.52
CA SER A 17 15.03 -6.55 6.61
C SER A 17 15.03 -5.84 5.26
N GLU A 18 15.31 -6.57 4.17
CA GLU A 18 15.31 -6.04 2.81
C GLU A 18 14.52 -6.96 1.90
N PRO A 19 13.19 -6.73 1.78
CA PRO A 19 12.36 -7.61 0.97
C PRO A 19 12.64 -7.44 -0.52
N THR A 20 12.41 -8.51 -1.27
CA THR A 20 12.37 -8.45 -2.73
C THR A 20 11.03 -7.91 -3.18
N LEU A 21 10.93 -7.55 -4.47
CA LEU A 21 9.68 -7.10 -5.06
C LEU A 21 8.57 -8.16 -4.91
N GLU A 22 8.89 -9.42 -5.19
CA GLU A 22 7.93 -10.53 -5.07
C GLU A 22 7.44 -10.71 -3.65
N GLU A 23 8.33 -10.63 -2.67
CA GLU A 23 7.96 -10.73 -1.26
C GLU A 23 7.03 -9.60 -0.84
N ALA A 24 7.29 -8.38 -1.30
CA ALA A 24 6.43 -7.23 -1.04
C ALA A 24 5.06 -7.40 -1.71
N ILE A 25 5.00 -7.88 -2.95
CA ILE A 25 3.73 -8.14 -3.63
C ILE A 25 2.93 -9.19 -2.85
N GLU A 26 3.56 -10.27 -2.42
CA GLU A 26 2.88 -11.33 -1.68
C GLU A 26 2.27 -10.84 -0.36
N VAL A 27 2.97 -9.98 0.37
CA VAL A 27 2.47 -9.49 1.66
C VAL A 27 1.37 -8.44 1.48
N PHE A 28 1.37 -7.66 0.41
CA PHE A 28 0.34 -6.66 0.16
C PHE A 28 -0.90 -7.21 -0.54
N THR A 29 -0.81 -8.34 -1.24
CA THR A 29 -1.95 -8.91 -1.96
C THR A 29 -3.13 -9.22 -1.04
N PRO A 30 -2.97 -9.86 0.14
CA PRO A 30 -4.10 -10.08 1.04
C PRO A 30 -4.75 -8.79 1.53
N LEU A 31 -3.99 -7.71 1.66
CA LEU A 31 -4.52 -6.40 2.04
C LEU A 31 -5.54 -5.90 1.02
N THR A 32 -5.25 -6.08 -0.26
CA THR A 32 -6.09 -5.57 -1.37
C THR A 32 -7.42 -6.29 -1.49
N VAL A 33 -7.52 -7.52 -0.99
CA VAL A 33 -8.74 -8.33 -1.07
C VAL A 33 -9.42 -8.53 0.29
N GLY A 34 -8.98 -7.79 1.32
CA GLY A 34 -9.62 -7.81 2.63
C GLY A 34 -9.35 -9.06 3.46
N GLU A 35 -8.25 -9.76 3.22
CA GLU A 35 -7.89 -10.97 3.96
C GLU A 35 -7.14 -10.71 5.26
N TYR A 36 -6.75 -9.45 5.54
CA TYR A 36 -6.15 -9.06 6.81
C TYR A 36 -7.19 -8.39 7.72
N ASP A 37 -7.10 -8.68 9.02
CA ASP A 37 -7.79 -7.89 10.03
C ASP A 37 -7.06 -6.57 10.26
N ASP A 38 -7.74 -5.58 10.84
CA ASP A 38 -7.16 -4.26 11.10
C ASP A 38 -5.87 -4.33 11.93
N ILE A 39 -5.81 -5.27 12.88
CA ILE A 39 -4.63 -5.49 13.70
C ILE A 39 -3.43 -5.87 12.82
N HIS A 40 -3.64 -6.75 11.85
CA HIS A 40 -2.58 -7.22 10.97
C HIS A 40 -2.15 -6.14 9.98
N ILE A 41 -3.08 -5.33 9.50
CA ILE A 41 -2.79 -4.18 8.66
C ILE A 41 -1.92 -3.17 9.43
N ALA A 42 -2.31 -2.87 10.66
CA ALA A 42 -1.54 -1.97 11.51
C ALA A 42 -0.13 -2.51 11.78
N ALA A 43 -0.01 -3.81 12.03
CA ALA A 43 1.30 -4.45 12.24
C ALA A 43 2.19 -4.33 11.01
N LEU A 44 1.66 -4.58 9.81
CA LEU A 44 2.41 -4.47 8.57
C LEU A 44 2.89 -3.04 8.33
N LEU A 45 1.99 -2.08 8.42
CA LEU A 45 2.31 -0.68 8.15
C LEU A 45 3.28 -0.11 9.18
N THR A 46 3.09 -0.44 10.45
CA THR A 46 3.98 -0.02 11.53
C THR A 46 5.37 -0.62 11.37
N HIS A 47 5.44 -1.90 10.98
CA HIS A 47 6.71 -2.56 10.72
C HIS A 47 7.50 -1.86 9.62
N ILE A 48 6.84 -1.57 8.50
CA ILE A 48 7.47 -0.90 7.36
C ILE A 48 7.94 0.50 7.78
N ARG A 49 7.11 1.24 8.51
CA ARG A 49 7.45 2.58 8.98
C ARG A 49 8.66 2.56 9.95
N THR A 50 8.68 1.61 10.87
CA THR A 50 9.75 1.49 11.88
C THR A 50 11.06 1.04 11.25
N ARG A 51 11.02 0.08 10.36
CA ARG A 51 12.19 -0.42 9.62
C ARG A 51 12.71 0.61 8.61
N GLY A 52 11.83 1.40 8.05
CA GLY A 52 12.10 2.29 6.93
C GLY A 52 11.60 1.69 5.62
N GLU A 53 10.86 2.47 4.85
CA GLU A 53 10.31 2.04 3.57
C GLU A 53 11.45 1.79 2.57
N THR A 54 11.40 0.65 1.86
CA THR A 54 12.32 0.36 0.76
C THR A 54 11.61 0.58 -0.56
N PHE A 55 12.40 0.66 -1.63
CA PHE A 55 11.84 0.73 -2.98
C PHE A 55 10.93 -0.45 -3.28
N ALA A 56 11.31 -1.66 -2.82
CA ALA A 56 10.51 -2.87 -3.01
C ALA A 56 9.18 -2.80 -2.29
N ASP A 57 9.12 -2.22 -1.08
CA ASP A 57 7.87 -2.03 -0.35
C ASP A 57 6.88 -1.18 -1.15
N VAL A 58 7.33 -0.04 -1.66
CA VAL A 58 6.48 0.88 -2.42
C VAL A 58 6.05 0.27 -3.75
N ALA A 59 6.99 -0.29 -4.49
CA ALA A 59 6.71 -0.90 -5.79
C ALA A 59 5.81 -2.14 -5.64
N GLY A 60 6.04 -2.95 -4.62
CA GLY A 60 5.24 -4.14 -4.34
C GLY A 60 3.80 -3.79 -3.96
N ALA A 61 3.62 -2.80 -3.09
CA ALA A 61 2.29 -2.31 -2.73
C ALA A 61 1.55 -1.77 -3.96
N ALA A 62 2.21 -0.94 -4.75
CA ALA A 62 1.63 -0.39 -5.97
C ALA A 62 1.22 -1.49 -6.94
N ARG A 63 2.07 -2.48 -7.15
CA ARG A 63 1.78 -3.61 -8.04
C ARG A 63 0.60 -4.44 -7.52
N ALA A 64 0.55 -4.71 -6.23
CA ALA A 64 -0.55 -5.47 -5.63
C ALA A 64 -1.89 -4.75 -5.83
N PHE A 65 -1.93 -3.44 -5.60
CA PHE A 65 -3.14 -2.66 -5.80
C PHE A 65 -3.54 -2.58 -7.28
N LEU A 66 -2.58 -2.43 -8.19
CA LEU A 66 -2.86 -2.45 -9.62
C LEU A 66 -3.43 -3.79 -10.09
N ASN A 67 -2.89 -4.90 -9.57
CA ASN A 67 -3.38 -6.24 -9.92
C ASN A 67 -4.80 -6.49 -9.42
N ALA A 68 -5.17 -5.91 -8.29
CA ALA A 68 -6.48 -6.08 -7.67
C ALA A 68 -7.53 -5.10 -8.21
N GLY A 69 -7.09 -3.95 -8.72
CA GLY A 69 -7.99 -2.88 -9.17
C GLY A 69 -8.60 -3.15 -10.54
N ARG A 70 -9.70 -2.44 -10.82
CA ARG A 70 -10.25 -2.42 -12.17
C ARG A 70 -9.44 -1.47 -13.03
N PRO A 71 -9.09 -1.84 -14.27
CA PRO A 71 -8.44 -0.91 -15.19
C PRO A 71 -9.34 0.31 -15.42
N PHE A 72 -8.76 1.50 -15.28
CA PHE A 72 -9.47 2.73 -15.58
C PHE A 72 -9.26 3.06 -17.07
N PRO A 73 -10.34 3.17 -17.87
CA PRO A 73 -10.21 3.24 -19.32
C PRO A 73 -9.84 4.63 -19.83
N VAL A 74 -9.14 5.43 -19.04
CA VAL A 74 -8.66 6.75 -19.44
C VAL A 74 -7.18 6.67 -19.71
N THR A 75 -6.80 6.95 -20.94
CA THR A 75 -5.41 7.11 -21.34
C THR A 75 -5.22 8.56 -21.78
N GLY A 76 -4.16 9.18 -21.31
CA GLY A 76 -3.88 10.55 -21.69
C GLY A 76 -2.59 11.03 -21.07
N LYS A 77 -1.92 11.92 -21.79
CA LYS A 77 -0.75 12.62 -21.27
C LYS A 77 -1.22 13.82 -20.47
N GLY A 78 -0.54 14.12 -19.38
CA GLY A 78 -0.84 15.27 -18.57
C GLY A 78 -1.96 15.09 -17.56
N LEU A 79 -2.36 13.84 -17.30
CA LEU A 79 -3.29 13.54 -16.21
C LEU A 79 -2.61 13.86 -14.87
N MET A 80 -3.34 14.49 -13.96
CA MET A 80 -2.82 14.92 -12.68
C MET A 80 -3.73 14.46 -11.55
N ASP A 81 -3.12 13.90 -10.50
CA ASP A 81 -3.81 13.56 -9.27
C ASP A 81 -3.75 14.76 -8.32
N THR A 82 -4.91 15.16 -7.79
CA THR A 82 -5.02 16.28 -6.86
C THR A 82 -5.23 15.83 -5.42
N ALA A 83 -5.21 14.53 -5.15
CA ALA A 83 -5.40 14.01 -3.80
C ALA A 83 -4.19 14.29 -2.92
N GLY A 84 -4.45 14.68 -1.67
CA GLY A 84 -3.41 14.77 -0.66
C GLY A 84 -3.07 13.37 -0.16
N THR A 85 -1.78 13.07 -0.02
CA THR A 85 -1.33 11.75 0.40
C THR A 85 -1.33 11.54 1.91
N GLY A 86 -1.17 12.63 2.68
CA GLY A 86 -1.02 12.55 4.13
C GLY A 86 0.34 11.98 4.53
N GLY A 87 0.50 11.76 5.81
CA GLY A 87 1.68 11.10 6.36
C GLY A 87 2.96 11.91 6.37
N ASP A 88 2.96 13.11 5.81
CA ASP A 88 4.12 13.99 5.76
C ASP A 88 4.21 14.94 6.96
N GLY A 89 3.19 14.95 7.83
CA GLY A 89 3.11 15.82 8.98
C GLY A 89 2.77 17.27 8.67
N ALA A 90 2.49 17.60 7.41
CA ALA A 90 2.27 18.99 7.00
C ALA A 90 0.84 19.47 7.23
N ASN A 91 -0.15 18.59 7.30
CA ASN A 91 -1.57 18.92 7.48
C ASN A 91 -2.08 19.98 6.51
N THR A 92 -1.64 19.90 5.27
CA THR A 92 -2.04 20.86 4.24
C THR A 92 -3.44 20.57 3.70
N ILE A 93 -4.14 21.64 3.31
CA ILE A 93 -5.44 21.51 2.67
C ILE A 93 -5.24 21.24 1.18
N ASN A 94 -6.03 20.33 0.62
CA ASN A 94 -6.00 20.09 -0.82
C ASN A 94 -6.80 21.19 -1.54
N VAL A 95 -6.11 22.25 -1.93
CA VAL A 95 -6.72 23.43 -2.54
C VAL A 95 -7.34 23.11 -3.90
N LEU A 96 -6.70 22.26 -4.69
CA LEU A 96 -7.21 21.92 -6.01
C LEU A 96 -8.52 21.15 -5.94
N SER A 97 -8.65 20.23 -4.98
CA SER A 97 -9.92 19.52 -4.76
C SER A 97 -11.03 20.45 -4.31
N LEU A 98 -10.73 21.45 -3.48
CA LEU A 98 -11.71 22.43 -3.02
C LEU A 98 -12.24 23.30 -4.16
N ILE A 99 -11.41 23.62 -5.12
CA ILE A 99 -11.81 24.45 -6.29
C ILE A 99 -12.80 23.69 -7.17
N HIS A 100 -12.71 22.38 -7.25
CA HIS A 100 -13.56 21.55 -8.12
C HIS A 100 -14.92 21.18 -7.50
N ILE A 101 -15.15 21.54 -6.27
CA ILE A 101 -16.47 21.37 -5.64
C ILE A 101 -17.41 22.49 -6.11
#